data_a08cde6ebc3cae76960a4e7b5d7330a9
#
_entry.id   a08cde6ebc3cae76960a4e7b5d7330a9
#
_cell.length_a   1.000
_cell.length_b   1.000
_cell.length_c   1.000
_cell.angle_alpha   90.00
_cell.angle_beta   90.00
_cell.angle_gamma   90.00
#
_symmetry.space_group_name_H-M   'P 1'
#
loop_
_entity.id
_entity.type
_entity.pdbx_description
1 polymer ?
#
loop_
_entity_poly.entity_id
_entity_poly.type
_entity_poly.pdbx_seq_one_letter_code
_entity_poly.pdbx_strand_id
1 'polypeptide(L)'
;MLFRSKGSKPHDHGPSWAIYGQAAGETIMTAWDCLARPSESAPGKAKFNHNYVMKPGDAYLYDIGVLHSPERKAATRLLRIEGLNMERVKRFPYEAVA
;
A
#
# COMPACT_ATOMS: atom_id res chain seq x y z
N MET A 1 16.45 0.87 -14.42
CA MET A 1 16.43 0.59 -13.97
C MET A 1 16.29 -0.06 -13.65
N LEU A 2 16.31 0.11 -13.32
CA LEU A 2 16.24 -0.26 -12.91
C LEU A 2 15.58 -0.79 -12.47
N PHE A 3 15.62 -1.29 -12.77
CA PHE A 3 14.86 -1.53 -12.19
C PHE A 3 14.69 -1.96 -11.26
N ARG A 4 15.02 -1.99 -11.58
CA ARG A 4 14.77 -2.37 -10.24
C ARG A 4 13.28 -2.44 -9.96
N SER A 5 12.90 -3.17 -8.93
CA SER A 5 11.50 -3.27 -8.61
C SER A 5 10.94 -1.92 -8.20
N LYS A 6 9.67 -1.72 -8.45
CA LYS A 6 8.99 -0.50 -8.10
C LYS A 6 8.16 -0.74 -6.86
N GLY A 7 8.76 -0.43 -5.72
CA GLY A 7 8.05 -0.50 -4.46
C GLY A 7 7.67 0.88 -4.00
N SER A 8 6.57 1.00 -3.33
CA SER A 8 6.17 2.26 -2.70
C SER A 8 6.44 2.18 -1.21
N LYS A 9 6.48 3.35 -0.58
CA LYS A 9 6.59 3.40 0.87
C LYS A 9 5.31 2.89 1.50
N PRO A 10 5.37 2.45 2.78
CA PRO A 10 4.15 2.09 3.49
C PRO A 10 3.15 3.23 3.47
N HIS A 11 1.91 2.91 3.18
CA HIS A 11 0.87 3.94 3.13
C HIS A 11 -0.47 3.30 3.46
N ASP A 12 -1.40 4.15 3.87
CA ASP A 12 -2.81 3.79 3.95
C ASP A 12 -3.59 4.69 3.00
N HIS A 13 -4.89 4.56 2.99
CA HIS A 13 -5.74 5.37 2.14
C HIS A 13 -6.44 6.48 2.94
N GLY A 14 -5.79 6.92 4.03
CA GLY A 14 -6.33 7.97 4.87
C GLY A 14 -7.66 7.54 5.48
N PRO A 15 -8.70 8.33 5.33
CA PRO A 15 -10.00 7.99 5.89
C PRO A 15 -10.82 7.02 5.04
N SER A 16 -10.20 6.40 4.02
CA SER A 16 -10.92 5.54 3.10
C SER A 16 -10.42 4.10 3.17
N TRP A 17 -11.26 3.19 2.68
CA TRP A 17 -10.88 1.81 2.42
C TRP A 17 -10.53 1.67 0.94
N ALA A 18 -9.83 0.57 0.61
CA ALA A 18 -9.50 0.25 -0.77
C ALA A 18 -9.62 -1.24 -1.00
N ILE A 19 -10.02 -1.62 -2.20
CA ILE A 19 -10.01 -3.01 -2.66
C ILE A 19 -9.07 -3.08 -3.85
N TYR A 20 -8.12 -3.99 -3.79
CA TYR A 20 -7.20 -4.25 -4.90
C TYR A 20 -7.51 -5.59 -5.52
N GLY A 21 -7.66 -5.61 -6.84
CA GLY A 21 -7.86 -6.84 -7.59
C GLY A 21 -6.74 -7.02 -8.59
N GLN A 22 -6.12 -8.19 -8.60
CA GLN A 22 -5.03 -8.49 -9.52
C GLN A 22 -5.62 -9.08 -10.79
N ALA A 23 -5.45 -8.38 -11.92
CA ALA A 23 -6.01 -8.82 -13.19
C ALA A 23 -4.97 -9.53 -14.05
N ALA A 24 -3.71 -9.09 -14.01
CA ALA A 24 -2.63 -9.69 -14.79
C ALA A 24 -1.32 -9.46 -14.07
N GLY A 25 -0.37 -10.38 -14.23
CA GLY A 25 0.91 -10.29 -13.57
C GLY A 25 0.79 -10.54 -12.08
N GLU A 26 1.83 -10.22 -11.34
CA GLU A 26 1.88 -10.44 -9.90
C GLU A 26 2.36 -9.20 -9.19
N THR A 27 1.83 -8.97 -7.99
CA THR A 27 2.24 -7.89 -7.12
C THR A 27 2.68 -8.49 -5.80
N ILE A 28 3.86 -8.09 -5.32
CA ILE A 28 4.30 -8.46 -3.97
C ILE A 28 3.80 -7.34 -3.06
N MET A 29 2.88 -7.70 -2.19
CA MET A 29 2.30 -6.75 -1.25
C MET A 29 2.93 -6.94 0.11
N THR A 30 3.42 -5.85 0.70
CA THR A 30 3.97 -5.89 2.04
C THR A 30 2.94 -5.30 3.00
N ALA A 31 2.70 -6.03 4.08
CA ALA A 31 1.87 -5.57 5.19
C ALA A 31 2.77 -4.98 6.25
N TRP A 32 2.37 -3.85 6.80
CA TRP A 32 3.15 -3.11 7.79
C TRP A 32 2.32 -2.91 9.05
N ASP A 33 2.98 -2.93 10.19
CA ASP A 33 2.36 -2.57 11.46
C ASP A 33 2.51 -1.08 11.69
N CYS A 34 1.47 -0.43 12.16
CA CYS A 34 1.52 0.98 12.47
C CYS A 34 2.06 1.16 13.89
N LEU A 35 3.22 1.76 14.01
CA LEU A 35 3.81 2.06 15.32
C LEU A 35 3.41 3.44 15.82
N ALA A 36 3.22 4.39 14.89
CA ALA A 36 2.80 5.73 15.24
C ALA A 36 2.09 6.34 14.03
N ARG A 37 0.97 7.00 14.28
CA ARG A 37 0.26 7.70 13.22
C ARG A 37 0.98 8.99 12.85
N PRO A 38 0.92 9.40 11.57
CA PRO A 38 1.57 10.63 11.16
C PRO A 38 0.80 11.86 11.63
N SER A 39 1.50 12.99 11.68
CA SER A 39 0.91 14.28 11.97
C SER A 39 1.52 15.31 11.06
N GLU A 40 1.11 16.56 11.20
CA GLU A 40 1.67 17.63 10.39
C GLU A 40 3.13 17.88 10.75
N SER A 41 3.55 17.55 11.95
CA SER A 41 4.90 17.83 12.41
C SER A 41 5.85 16.65 12.27
N ALA A 42 5.33 15.43 12.01
CA ALA A 42 6.19 14.25 11.95
C ALA A 42 5.54 13.15 11.10
N PRO A 43 6.34 12.39 10.34
CA PRO A 43 5.82 11.24 9.61
C PRO A 43 5.40 10.14 10.56
N GLY A 44 4.52 9.29 10.11
CA GLY A 44 4.16 8.09 10.86
C GLY A 44 5.29 7.08 10.82
N LYS A 45 5.22 6.08 11.67
CA LYS A 45 6.22 5.02 11.75
C LYS A 45 5.56 3.69 11.47
N ALA A 46 6.17 2.91 10.60
CA ALA A 46 5.67 1.61 10.20
C ALA A 46 6.78 0.57 10.29
N LYS A 47 6.41 -0.62 10.77
CA LYS A 47 7.34 -1.73 10.89
C LYS A 47 6.89 -2.87 9.99
N PHE A 48 7.83 -3.48 9.29
CA PHE A 48 7.55 -4.62 8.43
C PHE A 48 6.87 -5.74 9.22
N ASN A 49 5.80 -6.28 8.65
CA ASN A 49 5.12 -7.45 9.21
C ASN A 49 5.40 -8.66 8.34
N HIS A 50 4.84 -8.68 7.14
CA HIS A 50 5.06 -9.79 6.21
C HIS A 50 4.72 -9.33 4.80
N ASN A 51 5.08 -10.14 3.81
CA ASN A 51 4.63 -9.89 2.46
C ASN A 51 3.94 -11.13 1.90
N TYR A 52 3.19 -10.91 0.83
CA TYR A 52 2.47 -11.98 0.14
C TYR A 52 2.35 -11.60 -1.33
N VAL A 53 2.11 -12.60 -2.16
CA VAL A 53 2.04 -12.39 -3.61
C VAL A 53 0.56 -12.39 -4.01
N MET A 54 0.16 -11.33 -4.71
CA MET A 54 -1.17 -11.26 -5.33
C MET A 54 -1.05 -11.79 -6.75
N LYS A 55 -1.85 -12.78 -7.06
CA LYS A 55 -1.85 -13.43 -8.38
C LYS A 55 -3.14 -13.11 -9.09
N PRO A 56 -3.20 -13.30 -10.43
CA PRO A 56 -4.43 -13.02 -11.16
C PRO A 56 -5.62 -13.75 -10.55
N GLY A 57 -6.69 -13.00 -10.31
CA GLY A 57 -7.88 -13.50 -9.66
C GLY A 57 -7.96 -13.18 -8.17
N ASP A 58 -6.86 -12.76 -7.54
CA ASP A 58 -6.86 -12.40 -6.13
C ASP A 58 -7.44 -11.01 -5.93
N ALA A 59 -8.16 -10.83 -4.82
CA ALA A 59 -8.67 -9.54 -4.43
C ALA A 59 -8.56 -9.41 -2.90
N TYR A 60 -8.19 -8.23 -2.45
CA TYR A 60 -7.98 -7.96 -1.03
C TYR A 60 -8.61 -6.64 -0.64
N LEU A 61 -9.21 -6.62 0.54
CA LEU A 61 -9.76 -5.41 1.13
C LEU A 61 -8.73 -4.83 2.11
N TYR A 62 -8.42 -3.56 1.94
CA TYR A 62 -7.56 -2.81 2.87
C TYR A 62 -8.43 -1.78 3.55
N ASP A 63 -8.76 -2.07 4.80
CA ASP A 63 -9.65 -1.22 5.57
C ASP A 63 -8.95 0.08 5.97
N ILE A 64 -9.70 0.97 6.58
CA ILE A 64 -9.18 2.27 7.00
C ILE A 64 -7.98 2.07 7.92
N GLY A 65 -6.88 2.74 7.59
CA GLY A 65 -5.69 2.71 8.42
C GLY A 65 -4.77 1.52 8.22
N VAL A 66 -5.13 0.57 7.37
CA VAL A 66 -4.27 -0.59 7.10
C VAL A 66 -3.12 -0.15 6.21
N LEU A 67 -1.89 -0.39 6.66
CA LEU A 67 -0.69 0.01 5.95
C LEU A 67 -0.21 -1.10 5.03
N HIS A 68 0.10 -0.74 3.81
CA HIS A 68 0.57 -1.69 2.82
C HIS A 68 1.47 -0.97 1.81
N SER A 69 2.27 -1.74 1.07
CA SER A 69 3.08 -1.20 -0.01
C SER A 69 3.21 -2.25 -1.11
N PRO A 70 2.79 -1.91 -2.33
CA PRO A 70 2.92 -2.83 -3.45
C PRO A 70 4.30 -2.73 -4.09
N GLU A 71 4.76 -3.85 -4.64
CA GLU A 71 6.00 -3.93 -5.39
C GLU A 71 5.78 -4.86 -6.56
N ARG A 72 6.22 -4.47 -7.74
CA ARG A 72 6.10 -5.31 -8.93
C ARG A 72 7.43 -5.35 -9.66
N LYS A 73 7.72 -6.52 -10.24
CA LYS A 73 8.97 -6.75 -10.93
C LYS A 73 8.81 -6.77 -12.44
N ALA A 74 7.58 -6.75 -12.92
CA ALA A 74 7.28 -6.80 -14.34
C ALA A 74 5.96 -6.10 -14.56
N ALA A 75 5.56 -5.98 -15.83
CA ALA A 75 4.28 -5.39 -16.16
C ALA A 75 3.17 -6.14 -15.45
N THR A 76 2.24 -5.39 -14.86
CA THR A 76 1.14 -5.97 -14.10
C THR A 76 -0.09 -5.09 -14.26
N ARG A 77 -1.25 -5.68 -14.05
CA ARG A 77 -2.50 -4.93 -14.05
C ARG A 77 -3.19 -5.14 -12.72
N LEU A 78 -3.31 -4.06 -11.99
CA LEU A 78 -3.88 -4.04 -10.65
C LEU A 78 -5.02 -3.03 -10.65
N LEU A 79 -6.21 -3.50 -10.31
CA LEU A 79 -7.39 -2.64 -10.22
C LEU A 79 -7.55 -2.18 -8.78
N ARG A 80 -7.92 -0.93 -8.61
CA ARG A 80 -8.09 -0.35 -7.28
C ARG A 80 -9.43 0.38 -7.22
N ILE A 81 -10.20 0.05 -6.18
CA ILE A 81 -11.47 0.72 -5.90
C ILE A 81 -11.36 1.33 -4.51
N GLU A 82 -11.68 2.60 -4.38
CA GLU A 82 -11.58 3.32 -3.12
C GLU A 82 -12.92 3.93 -2.76
N GLY A 83 -13.17 4.08 -1.46
CA GLY A 83 -14.43 4.65 -0.98
C GLY A 83 -14.52 6.15 -1.14
N LEU A 84 -13.37 6.84 -1.19
CA LEU A 84 -13.34 8.29 -1.38
C LEU A 84 -12.39 8.63 -2.52
N ASN A 85 -12.59 9.80 -3.10
CA ASN A 85 -11.66 10.31 -4.11
C ASN A 85 -10.39 10.74 -3.39
N MET A 86 -9.36 9.91 -3.48
CA MET A 86 -8.12 10.12 -2.75
C MET A 86 -7.33 11.35 -3.23
N GLU A 87 -7.64 11.87 -4.40
CA GLU A 87 -7.01 13.10 -4.86
C GLU A 87 -7.41 14.31 -4.04
N ARG A 88 -8.53 14.21 -3.33
CA ARG A 88 -9.03 15.30 -2.50
C ARG A 88 -8.82 15.06 -1.02
N VAL A 89 -8.12 13.98 -0.67
CA VAL A 89 -7.91 13.61 0.71
C VAL A 89 -6.46 13.90 1.07
N LYS A 90 -6.26 14.67 2.13
CA LYS A 90 -4.93 14.96 2.62
C LYS A 90 -4.43 13.75 3.41
N ARG A 91 -3.23 13.29 3.07
CA ARG A 91 -2.59 12.17 3.74
C ARG A 91 -1.19 12.56 4.15
N PHE A 92 -0.71 11.96 5.23
CA PHE A 92 0.62 12.21 5.74
C PHE A 92 1.49 10.98 5.51
N PRO A 93 2.79 11.19 5.28
CA PRO A 93 3.68 10.08 4.96
C PRO A 93 3.99 9.22 6.17
N TYR A 94 4.42 7.99 5.89
CA TYR A 94 4.92 7.06 6.89
C TYR A 94 6.39 6.74 6.58
N GLU A 95 7.15 6.44 7.62
CA GLU A 95 8.51 5.96 7.49
C GLU A 95 8.58 4.51 7.95
N ALA A 96 9.34 3.70 7.21
CA ALA A 96 9.63 2.35 7.66
C ALA A 96 10.69 2.40 8.74
N VAL A 97 10.54 1.58 9.77
CA VAL A 97 11.53 1.48 10.85
C VAL A 97 12.03 0.05 10.92
N ALA A 98 13.27 -0.09 11.38
CA ALA A 98 13.91 -1.40 11.47
C ALA A 98 13.32 -2.25 12.58
#